data_19064512dc43f75fb71aa39145e9ea1e
#
_entry.id   19064512dc43f75fb71aa39145e9ea1e
#
_cell.length_a   1.000
_cell.length_b   1.000
_cell.length_c   1.000
_cell.angle_alpha   90.00
_cell.angle_beta   90.00
_cell.angle_gamma   90.00
#
_symmetry.space_group_name_H-M   'P 1'
#
loop_
_entity.id
_entity.type
_entity.pdbx_description
1 polymer ?
#
loop_
_entity_poly.entity_id
_entity_poly.type
_entity_poly.pdbx_seq_one_letter_code
_entity_poly.pdbx_strand_id
1 'polypeptide(L)'
;MTIFVDSNLPMYVAGGAHPNKEPAKHFLEKVRSGQIDACTSTEVLQEILYRYCALGYVDLAAQVYELFVEICPVVLPVTLADTERCRDLLIAVPKVGVRDSLHAAVMLNNGISSIATFDRGFDAIPGIDRLSLVA
;
A
#
# COMPACT_ATOMS: atom_id res chain seq x y z
N MET A 1 12.04 -4.49 11.52
CA MET A 1 11.83 -3.72 10.28
C MET A 1 10.33 -3.67 10.00
N THR A 2 9.80 -2.48 9.84
CA THR A 2 8.39 -2.29 9.50
C THR A 2 8.23 -2.23 7.99
N ILE A 3 7.23 -2.92 7.45
CA ILE A 3 6.95 -2.97 6.03
C ILE A 3 5.64 -2.23 5.76
N PHE A 4 5.67 -1.31 4.80
CA PHE A 4 4.46 -0.62 4.34
C PHE A 4 3.73 -1.49 3.32
N VAL A 5 2.41 -1.65 3.47
CA VAL A 5 1.60 -2.51 2.60
C VAL A 5 0.73 -1.65 1.70
N ASP A 6 0.89 -1.83 0.39
CA ASP A 6 0.12 -1.14 -0.64
C ASP A 6 -1.27 -1.77 -0.84
N SER A 7 -2.17 -1.01 -1.44
CA SER A 7 -3.56 -1.41 -1.68
C SER A 7 -3.72 -2.66 -2.56
N ASN A 8 -2.78 -2.91 -3.48
CA ASN A 8 -2.92 -4.04 -4.38
C ASN A 8 -2.85 -5.40 -3.68
N LEU A 9 -2.22 -5.50 -2.51
CA LEU A 9 -2.21 -6.76 -1.77
C LEU A 9 -3.62 -7.19 -1.32
N PRO A 10 -4.36 -6.41 -0.52
CA PRO A 10 -5.72 -6.80 -0.16
C PRO A 10 -6.65 -6.89 -1.37
N MET A 11 -6.43 -6.09 -2.40
CA MET A 11 -7.26 -6.12 -3.61
C MET A 11 -7.07 -7.41 -4.41
N TYR A 12 -5.84 -7.93 -4.54
CA TYR A 12 -5.62 -9.23 -5.17
C TYR A 12 -6.21 -10.37 -4.36
N VAL A 13 -6.14 -10.30 -3.04
CA VAL A 13 -6.76 -11.32 -2.18
C VAL A 13 -8.27 -11.37 -2.35
N ALA A 14 -8.93 -10.23 -2.47
CA ALA A 14 -10.37 -10.14 -2.65
C ALA A 14 -10.82 -10.43 -4.10
N GLY A 15 -9.92 -10.38 -5.06
CA GLY A 15 -10.23 -10.53 -6.47
C GLY A 15 -10.32 -11.97 -6.94
N GLY A 16 -10.53 -12.14 -8.25
CA GLY A 16 -10.56 -13.43 -8.92
C GLY A 16 -9.16 -14.05 -9.06
N ALA A 17 -9.10 -15.16 -9.83
CA ALA A 17 -7.85 -15.86 -10.10
C ALA A 17 -6.84 -14.94 -10.77
N HIS A 18 -5.64 -14.85 -10.19
CA HIS A 18 -4.53 -14.04 -10.70
C HIS A 18 -3.23 -14.57 -10.12
N PRO A 19 -2.09 -14.50 -10.86
CA PRO A 19 -0.80 -14.95 -10.34
C PRO A 19 -0.38 -14.26 -9.04
N ASN A 20 -0.82 -13.01 -8.79
CA ASN A 20 -0.46 -12.25 -7.59
C ASN A 20 -1.33 -12.59 -6.38
N LYS A 21 -2.42 -13.33 -6.55
CA LYS A 21 -3.37 -13.62 -5.45
C LYS A 21 -2.72 -14.44 -4.34
N GLU A 22 -2.10 -15.57 -4.67
CA GLU A 22 -1.47 -16.43 -3.67
C GLU A 22 -0.27 -15.76 -2.96
N PRO A 23 0.65 -15.08 -3.66
CA PRO A 23 1.70 -14.31 -3.00
C PRO A 23 1.15 -13.23 -2.05
N ALA A 24 0.10 -12.49 -2.46
CA ALA A 24 -0.54 -11.47 -1.62
C ALA A 24 -1.15 -12.10 -0.37
N LYS A 25 -1.89 -13.19 -0.54
CA LYS A 25 -2.53 -13.92 0.56
C LYS A 25 -1.49 -14.43 1.56
N HIS A 26 -0.42 -15.05 1.05
CA HIS A 26 0.66 -15.58 1.88
C HIS A 26 1.31 -14.46 2.72
N PHE A 27 1.59 -13.33 2.10
CA PHE A 27 2.17 -12.18 2.81
C PHE A 27 1.23 -11.65 3.89
N LEU A 28 -0.05 -11.44 3.58
CA LEU A 28 -1.02 -10.92 4.54
C LEU A 28 -1.30 -11.89 5.69
N GLU A 29 -1.23 -13.18 5.46
CA GLU A 29 -1.32 -14.18 6.53
C GLU A 29 -0.16 -14.05 7.53
N LYS A 30 1.04 -13.77 7.04
CA LYS A 30 2.21 -13.51 7.90
C LYS A 30 2.05 -12.22 8.70
N VAL A 31 1.46 -11.19 8.11
CA VAL A 31 1.13 -9.95 8.82
C VAL A 31 0.12 -10.23 9.93
N ARG A 32 -0.95 -10.93 9.60
CA ARG A 32 -2.01 -11.29 10.57
C ARG A 32 -1.46 -12.09 11.76
N SER A 33 -0.58 -13.03 11.51
CA SER A 33 0.00 -13.88 12.55
C SER A 33 1.10 -13.21 13.37
N GLY A 34 1.49 -11.99 13.02
CA GLY A 34 2.56 -11.26 13.72
C GLY A 34 3.98 -11.64 13.30
N GLN A 35 4.14 -12.48 12.27
CA GLN A 35 5.47 -12.82 11.75
C GLN A 35 6.12 -11.65 11.04
N ILE A 36 5.33 -10.77 10.45
CA ILE A 36 5.79 -9.57 9.75
C ILE A 36 5.20 -8.36 10.43
N ASP A 37 6.05 -7.41 10.84
CA ASP A 37 5.66 -6.10 11.33
C ASP A 37 5.31 -5.22 10.13
N ALA A 38 4.05 -4.78 10.04
CA ALA A 38 3.56 -4.05 8.89
C ALA A 38 2.71 -2.86 9.30
N CYS A 39 2.63 -1.89 8.39
CA CYS A 39 1.74 -0.73 8.49
C CYS A 39 1.17 -0.40 7.12
N THR A 40 0.17 0.45 7.11
CA THR A 40 -0.38 1.05 5.90
C THR A 40 -0.70 2.53 6.19
N SER A 41 -1.45 3.18 5.33
CA SER A 41 -1.81 4.58 5.53
C SER A 41 -3.28 4.83 5.21
N THR A 42 -3.79 5.98 5.64
CA THR A 42 -5.14 6.42 5.30
C THR A 42 -5.34 6.61 3.80
N GLU A 43 -4.27 6.96 3.06
CA GLU A 43 -4.35 7.07 1.59
C GLU A 43 -4.52 5.70 0.93
N VAL A 44 -3.87 4.66 1.44
CA VAL A 44 -4.10 3.29 0.94
C VAL A 44 -5.56 2.88 1.15
N LEU A 45 -6.12 3.18 2.32
CA LEU A 45 -7.52 2.89 2.61
C LEU A 45 -8.45 3.68 1.71
N GLN A 46 -8.17 4.95 1.47
CA GLN A 46 -8.92 5.77 0.54
C GLN A 46 -8.88 5.20 -0.88
N GLU A 47 -7.72 4.73 -1.32
CA GLU A 47 -7.56 4.12 -2.64
C GLU A 47 -8.42 2.87 -2.80
N ILE A 48 -8.50 2.02 -1.79
CA ILE A 48 -9.38 0.83 -1.79
C ILE A 48 -10.83 1.26 -2.00
N LEU A 49 -11.31 2.22 -1.22
CA LEU A 49 -12.68 2.73 -1.33
C LEU A 49 -12.92 3.33 -2.72
N TYR A 50 -12.00 4.17 -3.18
CA TYR A 50 -12.12 4.86 -4.46
C TYR A 50 -12.22 3.89 -5.64
N ARG A 51 -11.33 2.90 -5.70
CA ARG A 51 -11.29 1.97 -6.84
C ARG A 51 -12.53 1.09 -6.93
N TYR A 52 -13.00 0.54 -5.82
CA TYR A 52 -14.21 -0.29 -5.84
C TYR A 52 -15.47 0.53 -6.07
N CYS A 53 -15.57 1.71 -5.44
CA CYS A 53 -16.73 2.59 -5.66
C CYS A 53 -16.81 3.10 -7.10
N ALA A 54 -15.66 3.36 -7.75
CA ALA A 54 -15.63 3.76 -9.16
C ALA A 54 -16.19 2.67 -10.09
N LEU A 55 -16.12 1.40 -9.66
CA LEU A 55 -16.72 0.26 -10.38
C LEU A 55 -18.16 -0.04 -9.97
N GLY A 56 -18.71 0.71 -9.02
CA GLY A 56 -20.05 0.48 -8.50
C GLY A 56 -20.14 -0.56 -7.38
N TYR A 57 -19.02 -0.98 -6.79
CA TYR A 57 -18.97 -2.04 -5.79
C TYR A 57 -18.78 -1.49 -4.38
N VAL A 58 -19.74 -0.70 -3.90
CA VAL A 58 -19.66 -0.02 -2.58
C VAL A 58 -19.54 -1.02 -1.43
N ASP A 59 -20.35 -2.10 -1.47
CA ASP A 59 -20.33 -3.11 -0.40
C ASP A 59 -18.98 -3.84 -0.35
N LEU A 60 -18.43 -4.18 -1.51
CA LEU A 60 -17.11 -4.79 -1.59
C LEU A 60 -16.01 -3.85 -1.10
N ALA A 61 -16.11 -2.57 -1.43
CA ALA A 61 -15.19 -1.55 -0.92
C ALA A 61 -15.14 -1.56 0.62
N ALA A 62 -16.32 -1.54 1.25
CA ALA A 62 -16.43 -1.57 2.71
C ALA A 62 -15.85 -2.86 3.31
N GLN A 63 -16.13 -4.01 2.70
CA GLN A 63 -15.64 -5.31 3.17
C GLN A 63 -14.12 -5.41 3.10
N VAL A 64 -13.52 -5.00 1.97
CA VAL A 64 -12.06 -5.05 1.79
C VAL A 64 -11.37 -4.07 2.74
N TYR A 65 -11.94 -2.88 2.90
CA TYR A 65 -11.46 -1.89 3.86
C TYR A 65 -11.39 -2.47 5.28
N GLU A 66 -12.50 -3.01 5.76
CA GLU A 66 -12.61 -3.57 7.12
C GLU A 66 -11.65 -4.74 7.33
N LEU A 67 -11.58 -5.65 6.37
CA LEU A 67 -10.68 -6.79 6.43
C LEU A 67 -9.21 -6.35 6.48
N PHE A 68 -8.85 -5.37 5.67
CA PHE A 68 -7.46 -4.89 5.64
C PHE A 68 -7.06 -4.21 6.95
N VAL A 69 -7.92 -3.38 7.52
CA VAL A 69 -7.67 -2.75 8.83
C VAL A 69 -7.53 -3.80 9.93
N GLU A 70 -8.31 -4.88 9.85
CA GLU A 70 -8.20 -6.00 10.81
C GLU A 70 -6.85 -6.71 10.70
N ILE A 71 -6.38 -6.96 9.47
CA ILE A 71 -5.09 -7.63 9.22
C ILE A 71 -3.90 -6.72 9.54
N CYS A 72 -3.99 -5.45 9.17
CA CYS A 72 -2.92 -4.46 9.29
C CYS A 72 -3.42 -3.25 10.06
N PRO A 73 -3.49 -3.33 11.41
CA PRO A 73 -4.14 -2.29 12.20
C PRO A 73 -3.32 -1.03 12.43
N VAL A 74 -2.02 -1.03 12.08
CA VAL A 74 -1.19 0.17 12.18
C VAL A 74 -1.39 1.00 10.91
N VAL A 75 -2.20 2.06 11.03
CA VAL A 75 -2.57 2.92 9.92
C VAL A 75 -1.99 4.32 10.15
N LEU A 76 -1.07 4.74 9.29
CA LEU A 76 -0.42 6.04 9.39
C LEU A 76 -1.32 7.12 8.75
N PRO A 77 -1.54 8.25 9.42
CA PRO A 77 -2.29 9.35 8.82
C PRO A 77 -1.43 10.07 7.77
N VAL A 78 -2.07 10.58 6.72
CA VAL A 78 -1.43 11.49 5.77
C VAL A 78 -1.47 12.90 6.35
N THR A 79 -0.32 13.55 6.42
CA THR A 79 -0.16 14.89 7.01
C THR A 79 0.25 15.92 5.97
N LEU A 80 0.27 17.20 6.36
CA LEU A 80 0.79 18.27 5.52
C LEU A 80 2.24 18.01 5.11
N ALA A 81 3.07 17.55 6.05
CA ALA A 81 4.47 17.22 5.77
C ALA A 81 4.59 16.13 4.69
N ASP A 82 3.68 15.18 4.68
CA ASP A 82 3.65 14.11 3.67
C ASP A 82 3.32 14.67 2.28
N THR A 83 2.35 15.56 2.16
CA THR A 83 2.01 16.19 0.88
C THR A 83 3.11 17.11 0.38
N GLU A 84 3.81 17.80 1.28
CA GLU A 84 4.96 18.64 0.91
C GLU A 84 6.10 17.78 0.36
N ARG A 85 6.40 16.66 1.00
CA ARG A 85 7.42 15.72 0.52
C ARG A 85 6.99 15.06 -0.80
N CYS A 86 5.71 14.74 -0.94
CA CYS A 86 5.14 14.24 -2.20
C CYS A 86 5.39 15.21 -3.34
N ARG A 87 5.15 16.51 -3.11
CA ARG A 87 5.44 17.57 -4.08
C ARG A 87 6.92 17.53 -4.52
N ASP A 88 7.83 17.41 -3.56
CA ASP A 88 9.27 17.39 -3.85
C ASP A 88 9.66 16.11 -4.64
N LEU A 89 9.10 14.98 -4.30
CA LEU A 89 9.30 13.73 -5.04
C LEU A 89 8.80 13.83 -6.49
N LEU A 90 7.64 14.45 -6.69
CA LEU A 90 7.09 14.67 -8.03
C LEU A 90 7.98 15.54 -8.89
N ILE A 91 8.61 16.57 -8.31
CA ILE A 91 9.57 17.41 -9.02
C ILE A 91 10.81 16.61 -9.41
N ALA A 92 11.31 15.78 -8.50
CA ALA A 92 12.53 14.99 -8.71
C ALA A 92 12.28 13.77 -9.64
N VAL A 93 11.13 13.10 -9.53
CA VAL A 93 10.80 11.91 -10.31
C VAL A 93 9.38 11.99 -10.85
N PRO A 94 9.13 12.88 -11.85
CA PRO A 94 7.75 13.18 -12.29
C PRO A 94 7.01 11.98 -12.91
N LYS A 95 7.73 10.98 -13.42
CA LYS A 95 7.11 9.80 -14.05
C LYS A 95 6.37 8.88 -13.09
N VAL A 96 6.63 8.98 -11.77
CA VAL A 96 6.03 8.04 -10.79
C VAL A 96 4.54 8.34 -10.56
N GLY A 97 4.13 9.58 -10.62
CA GLY A 97 2.75 9.97 -10.39
C GLY A 97 2.46 10.30 -8.93
N VAL A 98 1.29 10.91 -8.70
CA VAL A 98 0.95 11.54 -7.41
C VAL A 98 0.73 10.50 -6.31
N ARG A 99 -0.06 9.46 -6.59
CA ARG A 99 -0.45 8.50 -5.55
C ARG A 99 0.74 7.73 -5.01
N ASP A 100 1.59 7.20 -5.89
CA ASP A 100 2.77 6.44 -5.48
C ASP A 100 3.79 7.34 -4.79
N SER A 101 3.95 8.58 -5.26
CA SER A 101 4.80 9.56 -4.59
C SER A 101 4.28 9.91 -3.20
N LEU A 102 2.97 9.96 -3.00
CA LEU A 102 2.38 10.20 -1.68
C LEU A 102 2.62 9.01 -0.74
N HIS A 103 2.45 7.79 -1.21
CA HIS A 103 2.79 6.61 -0.41
C HIS A 103 4.26 6.63 0.01
N ALA A 104 5.15 6.91 -0.93
CA ALA A 104 6.59 7.02 -0.64
C ALA A 104 6.89 8.13 0.37
N ALA A 105 6.23 9.28 0.25
CA ALA A 105 6.39 10.39 1.18
C ALA A 105 6.00 10.01 2.61
N VAL A 106 4.86 9.35 2.78
CA VAL A 106 4.41 8.84 4.10
C VAL A 106 5.44 7.86 4.67
N MET A 107 5.92 6.94 3.84
CA MET A 107 6.94 5.98 4.26
C MET A 107 8.20 6.67 4.74
N LEU A 108 8.77 7.54 3.93
CA LEU A 108 10.03 8.21 4.22
C LEU A 108 9.92 9.11 5.46
N ASN A 109 8.81 9.82 5.63
CA ASN A 109 8.58 10.66 6.81
C ASN A 109 8.42 9.83 8.09
N ASN A 110 8.10 8.56 7.98
CA ASN A 110 7.98 7.64 9.12
C ASN A 110 9.17 6.67 9.26
N GLY A 111 10.25 6.90 8.52
CA GLY A 111 11.46 6.08 8.61
C GLY A 111 11.30 4.67 8.04
N ILE A 112 10.37 4.47 7.10
CA ILE A 112 10.10 3.18 6.48
C ILE A 112 10.66 3.19 5.06
N SER A 113 11.43 2.17 4.72
CA SER A 113 12.05 2.05 3.40
C SER A 113 11.53 0.87 2.57
N SER A 114 10.90 -0.12 3.19
CA SER A 114 10.44 -1.34 2.50
C SER A 114 8.95 -1.32 2.26
N ILE A 115 8.54 -1.64 1.03
CA ILE A 115 7.13 -1.69 0.63
C ILE A 115 6.78 -3.07 0.04
N ALA A 116 5.64 -3.60 0.49
CA ALA A 116 5.01 -4.77 -0.12
C ALA A 116 4.02 -4.29 -1.18
N THR A 117 4.38 -4.44 -2.43
CA THR A 117 3.57 -4.03 -3.58
C THR A 117 3.99 -4.82 -4.82
N PHE A 118 3.05 -4.96 -5.75
CA PHE A 118 3.34 -5.50 -7.08
C PHE A 118 3.64 -4.40 -8.11
N ASP A 119 3.52 -3.14 -7.71
CA ASP A 119 3.74 -2.00 -8.60
C ASP A 119 5.24 -1.68 -8.69
N ARG A 120 5.82 -1.90 -9.88
CA ARG A 120 7.23 -1.65 -10.15
C ARG A 120 7.58 -0.16 -10.23
N GLY A 121 6.60 0.71 -10.30
CA GLY A 121 6.83 2.17 -10.31
C GLY A 121 7.61 2.65 -9.10
N PHE A 122 7.47 1.97 -7.96
CA PHE A 122 8.23 2.32 -6.75
C PHE A 122 9.75 2.11 -6.90
N ASP A 123 10.20 1.28 -7.83
CA ASP A 123 11.63 1.05 -8.05
C ASP A 123 12.37 2.32 -8.49
N ALA A 124 11.65 3.31 -9.03
CA ALA A 124 12.22 4.59 -9.47
C ALA A 124 12.38 5.62 -8.34
N ILE A 125 11.87 5.33 -7.15
CA ILE A 125 11.88 6.29 -6.03
C ILE A 125 13.10 6.03 -5.14
N PRO A 126 14.02 7.01 -4.99
CA PRO A 126 15.17 6.84 -4.09
C PRO A 126 14.74 6.60 -2.65
N GLY A 127 15.38 5.64 -1.99
CA GLY A 127 15.11 5.30 -0.59
C GLY A 127 13.96 4.33 -0.38
N ILE A 128 13.30 3.89 -1.44
CA ILE A 128 12.21 2.90 -1.38
C ILE A 128 12.67 1.58 -1.99
N ASP A 129 12.55 0.51 -1.21
CA ASP A 129 12.88 -0.85 -1.63
C ASP A 129 11.61 -1.69 -1.71
N ARG A 130 11.32 -2.17 -2.91
CA ARG A 130 10.15 -3.04 -3.13
C ARG A 130 10.53 -4.48 -2.80
N LEU A 131 9.72 -5.11 -1.94
CA LEU A 131 9.94 -6.50 -1.56
C LEU A 131 9.58 -7.45 -2.72
N SER A 132 10.32 -8.56 -2.80
CA SER A 132 9.96 -9.67 -3.67
C SER A 132 8.84 -10.47 -2.99
N LEU A 133 7.67 -10.56 -3.65
CA LEU A 133 6.50 -11.26 -3.13
C LEU A 133 6.36 -12.59 -3.85
N VAL A 134 6.51 -13.68 -3.09
CA VAL A 134 6.40 -15.05 -3.60
C VAL A 134 5.50 -15.86 -2.69
N ALA A 135 4.83 -16.81 -3.27
CA ALA A 135 3.93 -17.71 -2.54
C ALA A 135 4.71 -18.71 -1.66
#